data_f4221a9982729050ed3bdef4a22457a7
#
_entry.id   f4221a9982729050ed3bdef4a22457a7
#
_cell.length_a   1.000
_cell.length_b   1.000
_cell.length_c   1.000
_cell.angle_alpha   90.00
_cell.angle_beta   90.00
_cell.angle_gamma   90.00
#
_symmetry.space_group_name_H-M   'P 1'
#
loop_
_entity.id
_entity.type
_entity.pdbx_description
1 polymer ?
#
loop_
_entity_poly.entity_id
_entity_poly.type
_entity_poly.pdbx_seq_one_letter_code
_entity_poly.pdbx_strand_id
1 'polypeptide(L)' 'AAAPVSADSEMGTKLSLASAYIAIGDNDGARELLSEVLALGTAEQKASANELLARIA' A
#
# COMPACT_ATOMS: atom_id res chain seq x y z
N ALA A 1 -6.35 25.56 -5.56
CA ALA A 1 -5.95 24.46 -6.42
C ALA A 1 -5.28 23.36 -5.58
N ALA A 2 -5.61 22.13 -5.85
CA ALA A 2 -5.00 21.03 -5.14
C ALA A 2 -3.52 20.91 -5.56
N ALA A 3 -2.64 20.68 -4.59
CA ALA A 3 -1.26 20.38 -4.90
C ALA A 3 -1.18 19.06 -5.65
N PRO A 4 -0.23 18.91 -6.59
CA PRO A 4 -0.07 17.62 -7.26
C PRO A 4 0.26 16.52 -6.23
N VAL A 5 -0.35 15.36 -6.41
CA VAL A 5 -0.12 14.23 -5.53
C VAL A 5 1.28 13.70 -5.81
N SER A 6 2.13 13.68 -4.79
CA SER A 6 3.49 13.13 -4.93
C SER A 6 3.44 11.60 -4.89
N ALA A 7 4.53 10.96 -5.33
CA ALA A 7 4.63 9.50 -5.26
C ALA A 7 4.47 9.02 -3.82
N ASP A 8 5.01 9.75 -2.84
CA ASP A 8 4.83 9.42 -1.42
C ASP A 8 3.37 9.40 -1.03
N SER A 9 2.59 10.41 -1.44
CA SER A 9 1.17 10.50 -1.13
C SER A 9 0.39 9.38 -1.80
N GLU A 10 0.73 9.06 -3.05
CA GLU A 10 0.09 7.97 -3.78
C GLU A 10 0.34 6.64 -3.10
N MET A 11 1.58 6.39 -2.71
CA MET A 11 1.92 5.13 -2.05
C MET A 11 1.28 5.04 -0.66
N GLY A 12 1.20 6.15 0.07
CA GLY A 12 0.48 6.21 1.33
C GLY A 12 -0.99 5.86 1.16
N THR A 13 -1.62 6.39 0.12
CA THR A 13 -3.01 6.06 -0.21
C THR A 13 -3.16 4.58 -0.54
N LYS A 14 -2.22 4.02 -1.30
CA LYS A 14 -2.26 2.60 -1.65
C LYS A 14 -2.09 1.71 -0.43
N LEU A 15 -1.28 2.11 0.54
CA LEU A 15 -1.16 1.39 1.80
C LEU A 15 -2.48 1.37 2.56
N SER A 16 -3.16 2.50 2.63
CA SER A 16 -4.46 2.60 3.28
C SER A 16 -5.51 1.73 2.58
N LEU A 17 -5.52 1.77 1.25
CA LEU A 17 -6.43 0.94 0.46
C LEU A 17 -6.14 -0.54 0.66
N ALA A 18 -4.87 -0.91 0.68
CA ALA A 18 -4.49 -2.31 0.89
C ALA A 18 -4.98 -2.81 2.25
N SER A 19 -4.85 -1.98 3.29
CA SER A 19 -5.36 -2.32 4.61
C SER A 19 -6.86 -2.54 4.58
N ALA A 20 -7.61 -1.69 3.86
CA ALA A 20 -9.05 -1.84 3.73
C ALA A 20 -9.42 -3.13 2.98
N TYR A 21 -8.68 -3.45 1.92
CA TYR A 21 -8.91 -4.69 1.17
C TYR A 21 -8.67 -5.92 2.03
N ILE A 22 -7.63 -5.89 2.86
CA ILE A 22 -7.37 -6.98 3.81
C ILE A 22 -8.55 -7.13 4.78
N ALA A 23 -9.09 -6.02 5.25
CA ALA A 23 -10.21 -6.04 6.19
C ALA A 23 -11.46 -6.68 5.62
N ILE A 24 -11.68 -6.57 4.30
CA ILE A 24 -12.83 -7.20 3.64
C ILE A 24 -12.51 -8.56 3.02
N GLY A 25 -11.30 -9.05 3.23
CA GLY A 25 -10.90 -10.36 2.73
C GLY A 25 -10.41 -10.39 1.29
N ASP A 26 -10.21 -9.23 0.66
CA ASP A 26 -9.70 -9.16 -0.72
C ASP A 26 -8.17 -9.12 -0.70
N ASN A 27 -7.57 -10.24 -0.40
CA ASN A 27 -6.13 -10.34 -0.27
C ASN A 27 -5.40 -10.13 -1.61
N ASP A 28 -5.99 -10.58 -2.70
CA ASP A 28 -5.38 -10.39 -4.02
C ASP A 28 -5.30 -8.92 -4.40
N GLY A 29 -6.36 -8.17 -4.17
CA GLY A 29 -6.36 -6.73 -4.39
C GLY A 29 -5.34 -6.03 -3.52
N ALA A 30 -5.22 -6.44 -2.26
CA ALA A 30 -4.23 -5.89 -1.35
C ALA A 30 -2.81 -6.16 -1.85
N ARG A 31 -2.53 -7.38 -2.33
CA ARG A 31 -1.21 -7.71 -2.85
C ARG A 31 -0.80 -6.85 -4.03
N GLU A 32 -1.73 -6.57 -4.92
CA GLU A 32 -1.44 -5.70 -6.06
C GLU A 32 -1.03 -4.30 -5.61
N LEU A 33 -1.77 -3.73 -4.67
CA LEU A 33 -1.45 -2.41 -4.14
C LEU A 33 -0.12 -2.42 -3.40
N LEU A 34 0.12 -3.46 -2.60
CA LEU A 34 1.36 -3.57 -1.83
C LEU A 34 2.57 -3.77 -2.74
N SER A 35 2.41 -4.48 -3.86
CA SER A 35 3.48 -4.63 -4.85
C SER A 35 3.91 -3.27 -5.42
N GLU A 36 2.96 -2.39 -5.68
CA GLU A 36 3.28 -1.05 -6.16
C GLU A 36 4.04 -0.24 -5.11
N VAL A 37 3.63 -0.36 -3.85
CA VAL A 37 4.33 0.31 -2.76
C VAL A 37 5.76 -0.21 -2.63
N LEU A 38 5.96 -1.51 -2.76
CA LEU A 38 7.30 -2.11 -2.69
C LEU A 38 8.19 -1.63 -3.84
N ALA A 39 7.59 -1.33 -4.99
CA ALA A 39 8.34 -0.86 -6.15
C ALA A 39 8.69 0.63 -6.05
N LEU A 40 7.77 1.45 -5.54
CA LEU A 40 7.85 2.91 -5.66
C LEU A 40 7.83 3.64 -4.33
N GLY A 41 7.58 2.96 -3.24
CA GLY A 41 7.45 3.60 -1.93
C GLY A 41 8.78 3.96 -1.30
N THR A 42 8.71 4.73 -0.22
CA THR A 42 9.86 5.03 0.63
C THR A 42 10.24 3.79 1.44
N ALA A 43 11.37 3.84 2.13
CA ALA A 43 11.79 2.74 3.00
C ALA A 43 10.73 2.44 4.08
N GLU A 44 10.14 3.49 4.66
CA GLU A 44 9.09 3.32 5.67
C GLU A 44 7.83 2.71 5.07
N GLN A 45 7.44 3.16 3.88
CA GLN A 45 6.28 2.62 3.20
C GLN A 45 6.49 1.16 2.81
N LYS A 46 7.68 0.82 2.35
CA LYS A 46 8.02 -0.57 2.03
C LYS A 46 7.95 -1.45 3.26
N ALA A 47 8.41 -0.96 4.41
CA ALA A 47 8.32 -1.70 5.65
C ALA A 47 6.87 -1.95 6.05
N SER A 48 6.02 -0.94 5.92
CA SER A 48 4.58 -1.09 6.17
C SER A 48 3.94 -2.08 5.21
N ALA A 49 4.31 -2.03 3.94
CA ALA A 49 3.79 -2.98 2.95
C ALA A 49 4.18 -4.41 3.30
N ASN A 50 5.41 -4.63 3.74
CA ASN A 50 5.87 -5.95 4.16
C ASN A 50 5.09 -6.46 5.37
N GLU A 51 4.77 -5.59 6.32
CA GLU A 51 3.95 -5.96 7.48
C GLU A 51 2.56 -6.40 7.04
N LEU A 52 1.94 -5.66 6.12
CA LEU A 52 0.62 -6.03 5.62
C LEU A 52 0.66 -7.34 4.84
N LEU A 53 1.69 -7.54 4.03
CA LEU A 53 1.86 -8.80 3.30
C LEU A 53 2.01 -9.99 4.26
N ALA A 54 2.70 -9.79 5.38
CA ALA A 54 2.85 -10.83 6.38
C ALA A 54 1.51 -11.26 6.98
N ARG A 55 0.55 -10.35 7.06
CA ARG A 55 -0.79 -10.66 7.59
C ARG A 55 -1.61 -11.53 6.68
N ILE A 56 -1.34 -11.50 5.38
CA ILE A 56 -2.11 -12.23 4.38
C ILE A 56 -1.33 -13.35 3.71
N ALA A 57 -0.12 -13.56 4.17
CA ALA A 57 0.74 -14.62 3.65
C ALA A 57 0.27 -16.01 4.13
#